data_5479509db3ebe8b76135fb4653abc50b
#
_entry.id   5479509db3ebe8b76135fb4653abc50b
#
_cell.length_a   1.000
_cell.length_b   1.000
_cell.length_c   1.000
_cell.angle_alpha   90.00
_cell.angle_beta   90.00
_cell.angle_gamma   90.00
#
_symmetry.space_group_name_H-M   'P 1'
#
loop_
_entity.id
_entity.type
_entity.pdbx_description
1 polymer ?
#
loop_
_entity_poly.entity_id
_entity_poly.type
_entity_poly.pdbx_seq_one_letter_code
_entity_poly.pdbx_strand_id
1 'polypeptide(L)'
;MKEVIIFLGFAQYIPYFISMFRGRTRPSVSGWLCFALSLFVTLVASLFMGSISILVSCGMGLLCQIFIIVAGVRQGGAFMPSRMEIFVLWMVAFSGVAWFASGDASVAIYVNLIAEVAGTFFIFLKTLRHPMSEALLTWGMGLLGSGLAVIHFSDETGANYVYLLNVFLSNLMIVGLLLYQRFAPADGKHGV
;
A
#
# COMPACT_ATOMS: atom_id res chain seq x y z
N MET A 1 -7.68 -2.32 20.83
CA MET A 1 -7.29 -1.41 19.72
C MET A 1 -6.58 -2.17 18.61
N LYS A 2 -5.55 -2.98 18.91
CA LYS A 2 -4.79 -3.76 17.90
C LYS A 2 -5.72 -4.62 17.01
N GLU A 3 -6.70 -5.28 17.59
CA GLU A 3 -7.67 -6.13 16.88
C GLU A 3 -8.49 -5.33 15.84
N VAL A 4 -8.84 -4.09 16.18
CA VAL A 4 -9.57 -3.19 15.27
C VAL A 4 -8.67 -2.76 14.10
N ILE A 5 -7.40 -2.45 14.37
CA ILE A 5 -6.42 -2.10 13.33
C ILE A 5 -6.22 -3.28 12.38
N ILE A 6 -6.01 -4.49 12.92
CA ILE A 6 -5.86 -5.73 12.13
C ILE A 6 -7.13 -5.98 11.29
N PHE A 7 -8.31 -5.85 11.90
CA PHE A 7 -9.57 -6.03 11.19
C PHE A 7 -9.74 -5.05 10.03
N LEU A 8 -9.46 -3.75 10.25
CA LEU A 8 -9.53 -2.74 9.18
C LEU A 8 -8.49 -2.99 8.09
N GLY A 9 -7.28 -3.45 8.47
CA GLY A 9 -6.23 -3.87 7.54
C GLY A 9 -6.66 -5.02 6.61
N PHE A 10 -7.55 -5.91 7.08
CA PHE A 10 -8.19 -6.92 6.23
C PHE A 10 -9.39 -6.36 5.46
N ALA A 11 -10.29 -5.66 6.15
CA ALA A 11 -11.57 -5.23 5.62
C ALA A 11 -11.44 -4.30 4.40
N GLN A 12 -10.36 -3.51 4.31
CA GLN A 12 -10.09 -2.68 3.14
C GLN A 12 -9.95 -3.47 1.83
N TYR A 13 -9.58 -4.75 1.89
CA TYR A 13 -9.45 -5.61 0.70
C TYR A 13 -10.76 -6.27 0.27
N ILE A 14 -11.80 -6.28 1.13
CA ILE A 14 -13.09 -6.93 0.84
C ILE A 14 -13.72 -6.42 -0.47
N PRO A 15 -13.79 -5.10 -0.74
CA PRO A 15 -14.34 -4.60 -2.00
C PRO A 15 -13.57 -5.09 -3.23
N TYR A 16 -12.25 -5.21 -3.11
CA TYR A 16 -11.39 -5.73 -4.16
C TYR A 16 -11.65 -7.23 -4.40
N PHE A 17 -11.74 -8.04 -3.36
CA PHE A 17 -12.07 -9.47 -3.45
C PHE A 17 -13.44 -9.69 -4.11
N ILE A 18 -14.45 -8.93 -3.70
CA ILE A 18 -15.79 -9.02 -4.30
C ILE A 18 -15.72 -8.71 -5.80
N SER A 19 -15.00 -7.68 -6.20
CA SER A 19 -14.84 -7.31 -7.62
C SER A 19 -14.09 -8.38 -8.41
N MET A 20 -13.04 -8.95 -7.84
CA MET A 20 -12.23 -10.01 -8.43
C MET A 20 -13.04 -11.31 -8.61
N PHE A 21 -13.77 -11.75 -7.57
CA PHE A 21 -14.62 -12.95 -7.65
C PHE A 21 -15.82 -12.81 -8.60
N ARG A 22 -16.28 -11.57 -8.81
CA ARG A 22 -17.30 -11.26 -9.82
C ARG A 22 -16.74 -11.14 -11.25
N GLY A 23 -15.46 -11.38 -11.46
CA GLY A 23 -14.79 -11.26 -12.75
C GLY A 23 -14.70 -9.83 -13.30
N ARG A 24 -14.99 -8.82 -12.46
CA ARG A 24 -14.96 -7.40 -12.86
C ARG A 24 -13.55 -6.82 -12.82
N THR A 25 -12.66 -7.38 -12.01
CA THR A 25 -11.27 -6.94 -11.84
C THR A 25 -10.33 -8.13 -12.10
N ARG A 26 -9.34 -7.91 -12.96
CA ARG A 26 -8.21 -8.85 -13.14
C ARG A 26 -7.00 -8.27 -12.43
N PRO A 27 -6.44 -8.98 -11.43
CA PRO A 27 -5.28 -8.49 -10.69
C PRO A 27 -4.05 -8.34 -11.58
N SER A 28 -3.29 -7.26 -11.43
CA SER A 28 -1.93 -7.17 -11.96
C SER A 28 -1.01 -7.98 -11.07
N VAL A 29 -0.57 -9.15 -11.56
CA VAL A 29 0.33 -10.03 -10.79
C VAL A 29 1.63 -9.31 -10.44
N SER A 30 2.23 -8.58 -11.41
CA SER A 30 3.47 -7.83 -11.18
C SER A 30 3.29 -6.70 -10.18
N GLY A 31 2.21 -5.91 -10.27
CA GLY A 31 1.94 -4.82 -9.35
C GLY A 31 1.77 -5.31 -7.91
N TRP A 32 0.94 -6.34 -7.71
CA TRP A 32 0.72 -6.89 -6.37
C TRP A 32 1.98 -7.57 -5.80
N LEU A 33 2.81 -8.18 -6.65
CA LEU A 33 4.09 -8.76 -6.22
C LEU A 33 5.06 -7.67 -5.74
N CYS A 34 5.14 -6.53 -6.44
CA CYS A 34 5.97 -5.41 -6.02
C CYS A 34 5.56 -4.90 -4.63
N PHE A 35 4.27 -4.68 -4.40
CA PHE A 35 3.75 -4.25 -3.10
C PHE A 35 4.00 -5.30 -2.00
N ALA A 36 3.77 -6.58 -2.29
CA ALA A 36 3.99 -7.64 -1.32
C ALA A 36 5.47 -7.78 -0.92
N LEU A 37 6.39 -7.67 -1.88
CA LEU A 37 7.83 -7.71 -1.60
C LEU A 37 8.29 -6.49 -0.80
N SER A 38 7.85 -5.29 -1.18
CA SER A 38 8.15 -4.06 -0.43
C SER A 38 7.68 -4.16 1.01
N LEU A 39 6.41 -4.53 1.21
CA LEU A 39 5.83 -4.70 2.54
C LEU A 39 6.52 -5.81 3.34
N PHE A 40 6.87 -6.93 2.69
CA PHE A 40 7.57 -8.04 3.35
C PHE A 40 8.92 -7.59 3.92
N VAL A 41 9.75 -6.90 3.12
CA VAL A 41 11.05 -6.37 3.59
C VAL A 41 10.85 -5.40 4.76
N THR A 42 9.88 -4.52 4.66
CA THR A 42 9.56 -3.55 5.71
C THR A 42 9.11 -4.24 7.01
N LEU A 43 8.27 -5.27 6.92
CA LEU A 43 7.85 -6.07 8.08
C LEU A 43 9.03 -6.78 8.75
N VAL A 44 9.88 -7.42 7.94
CA VAL A 44 11.06 -8.13 8.47
C VAL A 44 12.01 -7.13 9.15
N ALA A 45 12.31 -6.00 8.51
CA ALA A 45 13.15 -4.97 9.10
C ALA A 45 12.60 -4.43 10.43
N SER A 46 11.28 -4.16 10.50
CA SER A 46 10.60 -3.72 11.73
C SER A 46 10.74 -4.75 12.87
N LEU A 47 10.60 -6.04 12.56
CA LEU A 47 10.78 -7.11 13.55
C LEU A 47 12.23 -7.19 14.06
N PHE A 48 13.23 -7.01 13.18
CA PHE A 48 14.63 -6.92 13.60
C PHE A 48 14.93 -5.70 14.48
N MET A 49 14.15 -4.63 14.35
CA MET A 49 14.19 -3.47 15.24
C MET A 49 13.45 -3.68 16.56
N GLY A 50 12.84 -4.87 16.77
CA GLY A 50 12.08 -5.21 17.98
C GLY A 50 10.69 -4.60 18.03
N SER A 51 10.17 -4.06 16.91
CA SER A 51 8.83 -3.49 16.84
C SER A 51 7.85 -4.42 16.11
N ILE A 52 6.62 -4.46 16.61
CA ILE A 52 5.49 -5.16 15.98
C ILE A 52 4.46 -4.20 15.38
N SER A 53 4.72 -2.89 15.42
CA SER A 53 3.76 -1.86 15.00
C SER A 53 3.35 -2.02 13.53
N ILE A 54 4.33 -2.21 12.63
CA ILE A 54 4.08 -2.43 11.20
C ILE A 54 3.38 -3.79 10.98
N LEU A 55 3.77 -4.83 11.72
CA LEU A 55 3.11 -6.14 11.63
C LEU A 55 1.62 -6.05 11.98
N VAL A 56 1.29 -5.37 13.07
CA VAL A 56 -0.10 -5.17 13.50
C VAL A 56 -0.87 -4.31 12.50
N SER A 57 -0.24 -3.27 11.95
CA SER A 57 -0.90 -2.32 11.07
C SER A 57 -1.07 -2.84 9.63
N CYS A 58 -0.07 -3.54 9.11
CA CYS A 58 0.02 -3.90 7.69
C CYS A 58 0.14 -5.41 7.42
N GLY A 59 0.34 -6.25 8.44
CA GLY A 59 0.57 -7.69 8.25
C GLY A 59 -0.59 -8.41 7.55
N MET A 60 -1.84 -8.06 7.86
CA MET A 60 -3.01 -8.58 7.14
C MET A 60 -3.02 -8.14 5.67
N GLY A 61 -2.50 -6.95 5.37
CA GLY A 61 -2.31 -6.49 4.00
C GLY A 61 -1.42 -7.41 3.20
N LEU A 62 -0.28 -7.84 3.75
CA LEU A 62 0.62 -8.79 3.08
C LEU A 62 -0.09 -10.11 2.76
N LEU A 63 -0.84 -10.68 3.70
CA LEU A 63 -1.61 -11.91 3.46
C LEU A 63 -2.65 -11.73 2.34
N CYS A 64 -3.38 -10.61 2.35
CA CYS A 64 -4.32 -10.28 1.29
C CYS A 64 -3.64 -10.12 -0.08
N GLN A 65 -2.48 -9.46 -0.13
CA GLN A 65 -1.71 -9.27 -1.36
C GLN A 65 -1.22 -10.63 -1.93
N ILE A 66 -0.71 -11.52 -1.08
CA ILE A 66 -0.32 -12.88 -1.49
C ILE A 66 -1.52 -13.63 -2.07
N PHE A 67 -2.68 -13.54 -1.41
CA PHE A 67 -3.90 -14.17 -1.92
C PHE A 67 -4.30 -13.62 -3.30
N ILE A 68 -4.22 -12.30 -3.50
CA ILE A 68 -4.52 -11.66 -4.79
C ILE A 68 -3.56 -12.12 -5.88
N ILE A 69 -2.25 -12.24 -5.57
CA ILE A 69 -1.24 -12.75 -6.52
C ILE A 69 -1.60 -14.16 -6.95
N VAL A 70 -1.86 -15.06 -6.00
CA VAL A 70 -2.22 -16.45 -6.28
C VAL A 70 -3.49 -16.54 -7.13
N ALA A 71 -4.52 -15.76 -6.79
CA ALA A 71 -5.76 -15.69 -7.56
C ALA A 71 -5.54 -15.12 -8.97
N GLY A 72 -4.70 -14.09 -9.09
CA GLY A 72 -4.34 -13.49 -10.39
C GLY A 72 -3.64 -14.49 -11.31
N VAL A 73 -2.68 -15.25 -10.81
CA VAL A 73 -1.98 -16.31 -11.56
C VAL A 73 -2.98 -17.39 -12.00
N ARG A 74 -3.88 -17.84 -11.11
CA ARG A 74 -4.92 -18.83 -11.43
C ARG A 74 -5.91 -18.34 -12.50
N GLN A 75 -6.09 -17.03 -12.64
CA GLN A 75 -6.91 -16.41 -13.69
C GLN A 75 -6.13 -16.18 -15.00
N GLY A 76 -4.93 -16.74 -15.14
CA GLY A 76 -4.09 -16.62 -16.33
C GLY A 76 -3.26 -15.32 -16.38
N GLY A 77 -3.15 -14.58 -15.26
CA GLY A 77 -2.26 -13.43 -15.17
C GLY A 77 -0.78 -13.85 -15.21
N ALA A 78 0.04 -13.07 -15.89
CA ALA A 78 1.48 -13.27 -15.98
C ALA A 78 2.25 -12.13 -15.28
N PHE A 79 3.49 -12.41 -14.91
CA PHE A 79 4.42 -11.38 -14.44
C PHE A 79 4.93 -10.59 -15.65
N MET A 80 4.36 -9.41 -15.86
CA MET A 80 4.73 -8.46 -16.93
C MET A 80 4.87 -7.05 -16.33
N PRO A 81 6.02 -6.76 -15.70
CA PRO A 81 6.18 -5.52 -14.96
C PRO A 81 6.32 -4.32 -15.91
N SER A 82 5.62 -3.26 -15.58
CA SER A 82 5.82 -1.93 -16.16
C SER A 82 7.19 -1.34 -15.73
N ARG A 83 7.64 -0.28 -16.41
CA ARG A 83 8.88 0.42 -16.01
C ARG A 83 8.86 0.88 -14.56
N MET A 84 7.68 1.23 -14.06
CA MET A 84 7.51 1.65 -12.67
C MET A 84 7.63 0.49 -11.69
N GLU A 85 7.00 -0.63 -12.00
CA GLU A 85 7.12 -1.84 -11.19
C GLU A 85 8.56 -2.35 -11.15
N ILE A 86 9.30 -2.23 -12.26
CA ILE A 86 10.73 -2.51 -12.31
C ILE A 86 11.51 -1.56 -11.37
N PHE A 87 11.19 -0.26 -11.36
CA PHE A 87 11.80 0.68 -10.42
C PHE A 87 11.53 0.29 -8.96
N VAL A 88 10.29 -0.06 -8.61
CA VAL A 88 9.93 -0.52 -7.25
C VAL A 88 10.72 -1.77 -6.88
N LEU A 89 10.84 -2.75 -7.78
CA LEU A 89 11.64 -3.97 -7.53
C LEU A 89 13.11 -3.65 -7.29
N TRP A 90 13.70 -2.71 -8.04
CA TRP A 90 15.06 -2.25 -7.79
C TRP A 90 15.21 -1.57 -6.44
N MET A 91 14.24 -0.75 -6.02
CA MET A 91 14.25 -0.12 -4.69
C MET A 91 14.15 -1.16 -3.57
N VAL A 92 13.29 -2.18 -3.73
CA VAL A 92 13.19 -3.29 -2.76
C VAL A 92 14.49 -4.06 -2.68
N ALA A 93 15.11 -4.43 -3.81
CA ALA A 93 16.40 -5.12 -3.83
C ALA A 93 17.50 -4.25 -3.18
N PHE A 94 17.56 -2.98 -3.53
CA PHE A 94 18.52 -2.03 -2.98
C PHE A 94 18.33 -1.84 -1.47
N SER A 95 17.09 -1.84 -0.96
CA SER A 95 16.82 -1.74 0.48
C SER A 95 17.45 -2.90 1.27
N GLY A 96 17.36 -4.13 0.74
CA GLY A 96 18.01 -5.30 1.34
C GLY A 96 19.52 -5.20 1.32
N VAL A 97 20.12 -4.77 0.20
CA VAL A 97 21.59 -4.56 0.09
C VAL A 97 22.05 -3.46 1.04
N ALA A 98 21.35 -2.34 1.11
CA ALA A 98 21.67 -1.22 1.98
C ALA A 98 21.57 -1.62 3.46
N TRP A 99 20.57 -2.41 3.84
CA TRP A 99 20.45 -2.98 5.17
C TRP A 99 21.67 -3.86 5.51
N PHE A 100 21.96 -4.82 4.63
CA PHE A 100 23.09 -5.73 4.85
C PHE A 100 24.42 -4.98 4.97
N ALA A 101 24.66 -3.96 4.15
CA ALA A 101 25.88 -3.16 4.16
C ALA A 101 26.00 -2.25 5.38
N SER A 102 24.89 -1.70 5.89
CA SER A 102 24.87 -0.80 7.05
C SER A 102 24.80 -1.52 8.40
N GLY A 103 24.28 -2.77 8.41
CA GLY A 103 23.94 -3.49 9.63
C GLY A 103 22.74 -2.90 10.38
N ASP A 104 22.06 -1.88 9.82
CA ASP A 104 20.94 -1.17 10.44
C ASP A 104 19.65 -1.43 9.66
N ALA A 105 18.69 -2.13 10.29
CA ALA A 105 17.41 -2.48 9.69
C ALA A 105 16.55 -1.25 9.34
N SER A 106 16.74 -0.11 10.03
CA SER A 106 16.00 1.11 9.73
C SER A 106 16.27 1.64 8.31
N VAL A 107 17.48 1.40 7.79
CA VAL A 107 17.88 1.78 6.44
C VAL A 107 16.99 1.09 5.39
N ALA A 108 16.63 -0.19 5.60
CA ALA A 108 15.72 -0.88 4.69
C ALA A 108 14.35 -0.20 4.64
N ILE A 109 13.81 0.20 5.79
CA ILE A 109 12.51 0.88 5.87
C ILE A 109 12.57 2.23 5.14
N TYR A 110 13.61 3.06 5.38
CA TYR A 110 13.75 4.36 4.73
C TYR A 110 13.92 4.25 3.21
N VAL A 111 14.67 3.27 2.72
CA VAL A 111 14.83 3.06 1.27
C VAL A 111 13.51 2.58 0.66
N ASN A 112 12.82 1.63 1.31
CA ASN A 112 11.51 1.17 0.85
C ASN A 112 10.45 2.26 0.87
N LEU A 113 10.54 3.22 1.80
CA LEU A 113 9.63 4.35 1.87
C LEU A 113 9.63 5.17 0.56
N ILE A 114 10.78 5.27 -0.12
CA ILE A 114 10.88 5.95 -1.44
C ILE A 114 10.02 5.20 -2.47
N ALA A 115 10.06 3.87 -2.49
CA ALA A 115 9.25 3.06 -3.38
C ALA A 115 7.74 3.20 -3.08
N GLU A 116 7.36 3.20 -1.81
CA GLU A 116 5.97 3.38 -1.35
C GLU A 116 5.41 4.75 -1.74
N VAL A 117 6.18 5.83 -1.52
CA VAL A 117 5.80 7.20 -1.91
C VAL A 117 5.65 7.30 -3.42
N ALA A 118 6.60 6.75 -4.18
CA ALA A 118 6.52 6.73 -5.64
C ALA A 118 5.29 5.94 -6.11
N GLY A 119 5.04 4.75 -5.55
CA GLY A 119 3.85 3.93 -5.85
C GLY A 119 2.56 4.69 -5.59
N THR A 120 2.44 5.32 -4.42
CA THR A 120 1.27 6.14 -4.06
C THR A 120 1.07 7.31 -5.02
N PHE A 121 2.16 7.99 -5.40
CA PHE A 121 2.09 9.10 -6.36
C PHE A 121 1.57 8.66 -7.73
N PHE A 122 1.94 7.45 -8.20
CA PHE A 122 1.39 6.90 -9.44
C PHE A 122 -0.08 6.55 -9.34
N ILE A 123 -0.54 5.99 -8.21
CA ILE A 123 -1.97 5.76 -7.96
C ILE A 123 -2.71 7.10 -7.96
N PHE A 124 -2.16 8.14 -7.35
CA PHE A 124 -2.71 9.49 -7.36
C PHE A 124 -2.87 10.03 -8.78
N LEU A 125 -1.82 9.97 -9.61
CA LEU A 125 -1.87 10.43 -11.01
C LEU A 125 -2.86 9.61 -11.85
N LYS A 126 -2.92 8.29 -11.65
CA LYS A 126 -3.90 7.42 -12.29
C LYS A 126 -5.32 7.83 -11.91
N THR A 127 -5.58 8.06 -10.63
CA THR A 127 -6.88 8.46 -10.09
C THR A 127 -7.30 9.84 -10.59
N LEU A 128 -6.36 10.78 -10.75
CA LEU A 128 -6.62 12.08 -11.39
C LEU A 128 -7.16 11.92 -12.82
N ARG A 129 -6.58 11.01 -13.59
CA ARG A 129 -6.97 10.76 -14.99
C ARG A 129 -8.22 9.89 -15.13
N HIS A 130 -8.41 8.97 -14.19
CA HIS A 130 -9.47 7.97 -14.21
C HIS A 130 -10.15 7.89 -12.83
N PRO A 131 -11.08 8.82 -12.51
CA PRO A 131 -11.69 8.96 -11.18
C PRO A 131 -12.39 7.70 -10.65
N MET A 132 -12.89 6.85 -11.57
CA MET A 132 -13.59 5.59 -11.20
C MET A 132 -12.65 4.38 -11.08
N SER A 133 -11.32 4.59 -11.20
CA SER A 133 -10.35 3.49 -11.15
C SER A 133 -10.08 2.98 -9.74
N GLU A 134 -10.42 3.76 -8.72
CA GLU A 134 -10.17 3.43 -7.32
C GLU A 134 -11.46 3.46 -6.49
N ALA A 135 -11.53 2.59 -5.48
CA ALA A 135 -12.71 2.45 -4.63
C ALA A 135 -12.56 3.28 -3.35
N LEU A 136 -13.41 4.29 -3.18
CA LEU A 136 -13.42 5.15 -1.97
C LEU A 136 -13.54 4.32 -0.68
N LEU A 137 -14.33 3.23 -0.69
CA LEU A 137 -14.50 2.38 0.49
C LEU A 137 -13.19 1.69 0.90
N THR A 138 -12.42 1.18 -0.06
CA THR A 138 -11.11 0.55 0.17
C THR A 138 -10.14 1.53 0.83
N TRP A 139 -9.95 2.69 0.22
CA TRP A 139 -9.04 3.71 0.72
C TRP A 139 -9.53 4.36 2.02
N GLY A 140 -10.86 4.50 2.19
CA GLY A 140 -11.46 5.00 3.43
C GLY A 140 -11.23 4.07 4.62
N MET A 141 -11.37 2.76 4.44
CA MET A 141 -11.05 1.78 5.47
C MET A 141 -9.54 1.77 5.77
N GLY A 142 -8.70 1.89 4.74
CA GLY A 142 -7.25 2.04 4.89
C GLY A 142 -6.89 3.30 5.70
N LEU A 143 -7.54 4.42 5.42
CA LEU A 143 -7.35 5.68 6.17
C LEU A 143 -7.73 5.53 7.65
N LEU A 144 -8.87 4.92 7.95
CA LEU A 144 -9.28 4.67 9.33
C LEU A 144 -8.31 3.75 10.06
N GLY A 145 -7.91 2.63 9.43
CA GLY A 145 -6.98 1.68 10.02
C GLY A 145 -5.60 2.28 10.27
N SER A 146 -5.04 2.99 9.29
CA SER A 146 -3.73 3.63 9.42
C SER A 146 -3.75 4.82 10.39
N GLY A 147 -4.84 5.59 10.44
CA GLY A 147 -5.02 6.65 11.43
C GLY A 147 -5.05 6.13 12.87
N LEU A 148 -5.79 5.03 13.10
CA LEU A 148 -5.78 4.36 14.40
C LEU A 148 -4.40 3.78 14.74
N ALA A 149 -3.64 3.28 13.73
CA ALA A 149 -2.30 2.79 13.93
C ALA A 149 -1.34 3.90 14.35
N VAL A 150 -1.35 5.05 13.68
CA VAL A 150 -0.52 6.23 14.05
C VAL A 150 -0.81 6.68 15.48
N ILE A 151 -2.09 6.70 15.89
CA ILE A 151 -2.47 7.10 17.27
C ILE A 151 -2.04 6.02 18.27
N HIS A 152 -2.28 4.73 17.97
CA HIS A 152 -2.02 3.63 18.89
C HIS A 152 -0.52 3.38 19.12
N PHE A 153 0.30 3.62 18.11
CA PHE A 153 1.75 3.45 18.14
C PHE A 153 2.50 4.79 18.16
N SER A 154 1.91 5.80 18.81
CA SER A 154 2.50 7.16 18.92
C SER A 154 3.80 7.21 19.74
N ASP A 155 4.09 6.17 20.52
CA ASP A 155 5.33 5.96 21.24
C ASP A 155 6.47 5.37 20.38
N GLU A 156 6.13 4.84 19.19
CA GLU A 156 7.13 4.43 18.21
C GLU A 156 7.92 5.63 17.70
N THR A 157 9.18 5.40 17.37
CA THR A 157 10.09 6.43 16.86
C THR A 157 10.83 5.96 15.61
N GLY A 158 11.56 6.88 14.99
CA GLY A 158 12.41 6.54 13.83
C GLY A 158 11.64 5.97 12.64
N ALA A 159 12.25 4.97 11.99
CA ALA A 159 11.76 4.43 10.72
C ALA A 159 10.35 3.82 10.82
N ASN A 160 10.03 3.14 11.93
CA ASN A 160 8.71 2.51 12.12
C ASN A 160 7.59 3.56 12.14
N TYR A 161 7.76 4.63 12.91
CA TYR A 161 6.74 5.68 12.98
C TYR A 161 6.60 6.45 11.67
N VAL A 162 7.72 6.76 11.01
CA VAL A 162 7.72 7.41 9.69
C VAL A 162 6.98 6.55 8.66
N TYR A 163 7.16 5.22 8.71
CA TYR A 163 6.42 4.31 7.82
C TYR A 163 4.90 4.34 8.10
N LEU A 164 4.48 4.28 9.37
CA LEU A 164 3.06 4.37 9.74
C LEU A 164 2.43 5.69 9.27
N LEU A 165 3.16 6.80 9.45
CA LEU A 165 2.75 8.12 8.94
C LEU A 165 2.62 8.13 7.41
N ASN A 166 3.57 7.52 6.69
CA ASN A 166 3.50 7.43 5.23
C ASN A 166 2.24 6.68 4.78
N VAL A 167 1.93 5.55 5.39
CA VAL A 167 0.70 4.77 5.07
C VAL A 167 -0.55 5.61 5.33
N PHE A 168 -0.61 6.34 6.45
CA PHE A 168 -1.72 7.23 6.76
C PHE A 168 -1.86 8.37 5.75
N LEU A 169 -0.77 9.09 5.45
CA LEU A 169 -0.78 10.21 4.51
C LEU A 169 -1.11 9.76 3.08
N SER A 170 -0.63 8.60 2.67
CA SER A 170 -0.96 7.98 1.37
C SER A 170 -2.46 7.73 1.24
N ASN A 171 -3.07 7.10 2.25
CA ASN A 171 -4.51 6.88 2.27
C ASN A 171 -5.29 8.20 2.29
N LEU A 172 -4.86 9.17 3.11
CA LEU A 172 -5.48 10.49 3.22
C LEU A 172 -5.46 11.23 1.88
N MET A 173 -4.33 11.20 1.18
CA MET A 173 -4.17 11.85 -0.13
C MET A 173 -5.12 11.25 -1.17
N ILE A 174 -5.22 9.93 -1.24
CA ILE A 174 -6.12 9.27 -2.22
C ILE A 174 -7.58 9.47 -1.86
N VAL A 175 -7.96 9.34 -0.57
CA VAL A 175 -9.34 9.62 -0.12
C VAL A 175 -9.73 11.07 -0.39
N GLY A 176 -8.84 12.01 -0.08
CA GLY A 176 -9.08 13.44 -0.36
C GLY A 176 -9.31 13.71 -1.84
N LEU A 177 -8.50 13.09 -2.73
CA LEU A 177 -8.68 13.19 -4.18
C LEU A 177 -10.02 12.59 -4.63
N LEU A 178 -10.37 11.39 -4.15
CA LEU A 178 -11.63 10.72 -4.53
C LEU A 178 -12.86 11.50 -4.05
N LEU A 179 -12.81 12.10 -2.86
CA LEU A 179 -13.87 12.96 -2.36
C LEU A 179 -13.95 14.25 -3.18
N TYR A 180 -12.82 14.91 -3.45
CA TYR A 180 -12.78 16.10 -4.30
C TYR A 180 -13.45 15.85 -5.66
N GLN A 181 -13.06 14.74 -6.34
CA GLN A 181 -13.64 14.39 -7.64
C GLN A 181 -15.14 14.06 -7.60
N ARG A 182 -15.64 13.58 -6.45
CA ARG A 182 -17.07 13.25 -6.26
C ARG A 182 -17.91 14.49 -6.02
N PHE A 183 -17.37 15.48 -5.32
CA PHE A 183 -18.11 16.70 -4.91
C PHE A 183 -17.71 17.95 -5.69
N ALA A 184 -16.66 17.90 -6.52
CA ALA A 184 -16.32 19.01 -7.38
C ALA A 184 -17.47 19.30 -8.36
N PRO A 185 -17.87 20.58 -8.55
CA PRO A 185 -18.89 20.96 -9.51
C PRO A 185 -18.56 20.48 -10.90
N ALA A 186 -19.59 20.10 -11.67
CA ALA A 186 -19.44 19.57 -13.03
C ALA A 186 -18.90 20.59 -14.06
N ASP A 187 -18.72 21.84 -13.67
CA ASP A 187 -18.40 22.98 -14.54
C ASP A 187 -17.01 22.94 -15.20
N GLY A 188 -16.18 21.95 -14.88
CA GLY A 188 -14.84 21.77 -15.47
C GLY A 188 -14.68 20.60 -16.46
N LYS A 189 -15.74 19.84 -16.76
CA LYS A 189 -15.61 18.59 -17.55
C LYS A 189 -15.77 18.73 -19.06
N HIS A 190 -15.94 19.94 -19.58
CA HIS A 190 -16.06 20.20 -21.02
C HIS A 190 -14.96 21.16 -21.49
N GLY A 191 -13.75 20.64 -21.63
CA GLY A 191 -12.69 21.41 -22.24
C GLY A 191 -11.32 20.79 -22.01
N VAL A 192 -11.01 19.69 -22.66
CA VAL A 192 -9.73 19.40 -23.37
C VAL A 192 -9.95 18.15 -24.21
#